data_f71abd8c8af489868e3e326c5fb37bd2
#
_entry.id   f71abd8c8af489868e3e326c5fb37bd2
#
_cell.length_a   1.000
_cell.length_b   1.000
_cell.length_c   1.000
_cell.angle_alpha   90.00
_cell.angle_beta   90.00
_cell.angle_gamma   90.00
#
_symmetry.space_group_name_H-M   'P 1'
#
loop_
_entity.id
_entity.type
_entity.pdbx_description
1 polymer ?
#
loop_
_entity_poly.entity_id
_entity_poly.type
_entity_poly.pdbx_seq_one_letter_code
_entity_poly.pdbx_strand_id
1 'polypeptide(L)'
;MRLAANYAIDRQALSEAETLGASKPAGNHVPPSFEFALPIEPYPYDPARAKKLLAEAGYPNGFDAGEFHQLPPYFSLGESIVNYFQAVGIRTRMRPMERAAFFAHILSKKAKGVCVCTSALYGNAASRLSEVIPSDGSAAYGGYPDIDALFKQQGVETDRKKREALLHQIQRLVHERVRYGPIYQYVWPSGIGPRVAEPGLMMINPYPWSAPLEEVRLKKQ
;
A
#
# COMPACT_ATOMS: atom_id res chain seq x y z
N MET A 1 18.87 -1.96 0.10
CA MET A 1 17.95 -3.14 0.23
C MET A 1 16.49 -2.81 -0.09
N ARG A 2 15.79 -1.89 0.60
CA ARG A 2 14.35 -1.59 0.30
C ARG A 2 14.11 -1.15 -1.14
N LEU A 3 15.01 -0.34 -1.72
CA LEU A 3 14.93 0.05 -3.12
C LEU A 3 15.08 -1.17 -4.06
N ALA A 4 15.99 -2.09 -3.75
CA ALA A 4 16.15 -3.33 -4.51
C ALA A 4 14.85 -4.17 -4.50
N ALA A 5 14.20 -4.31 -3.33
CA ALA A 5 12.91 -4.99 -3.23
C ALA A 5 11.83 -4.34 -4.10
N ASN A 6 11.84 -2.99 -4.21
CA ASN A 6 10.89 -2.27 -5.06
C ASN A 6 11.16 -2.46 -6.55
N TYR A 7 12.43 -2.50 -6.98
CA TYR A 7 12.80 -2.79 -8.38
C TYR A 7 12.56 -4.26 -8.77
N ALA A 8 12.50 -5.17 -7.79
CA ALA A 8 12.25 -6.58 -8.04
C ALA A 8 10.79 -6.90 -8.43
N ILE A 9 9.82 -6.01 -8.16
CA ILE A 9 8.39 -6.29 -8.29
C ILE A 9 7.84 -5.72 -9.60
N ASP A 10 7.31 -6.60 -10.46
CA ASP A 10 6.52 -6.22 -11.63
C ASP A 10 5.08 -5.93 -11.24
N ARG A 11 4.79 -4.65 -11.02
CA ARG A 11 3.47 -4.19 -10.57
C ARG A 11 2.39 -4.31 -11.62
N GLN A 12 2.79 -4.21 -12.91
CA GLN A 12 1.85 -4.36 -14.00
C GLN A 12 1.40 -5.82 -14.12
N ALA A 13 2.36 -6.75 -14.16
CA ALA A 13 2.06 -8.17 -14.19
C ALA A 13 1.25 -8.63 -12.97
N LEU A 14 1.55 -8.09 -11.77
CA LEU A 14 0.75 -8.36 -10.57
C LEU A 14 -0.69 -7.87 -10.71
N SER A 15 -0.89 -6.66 -11.25
CA SER A 15 -2.25 -6.14 -11.47
C SER A 15 -3.04 -7.02 -12.44
N GLU A 16 -2.40 -7.46 -13.52
CA GLU A 16 -3.04 -8.33 -14.52
C GLU A 16 -3.40 -9.69 -13.91
N ALA A 17 -2.49 -10.31 -13.17
CA ALA A 17 -2.71 -11.61 -12.55
C ALA A 17 -3.76 -11.60 -11.43
N GLU A 18 -3.73 -10.59 -10.56
CA GLU A 18 -4.56 -10.56 -9.35
C GLU A 18 -5.92 -9.87 -9.55
N THR A 19 -6.02 -8.96 -10.51
CA THR A 19 -7.22 -8.11 -10.68
C THR A 19 -7.65 -7.96 -12.14
N LEU A 20 -7.15 -8.81 -13.04
CA LEU A 20 -7.41 -8.74 -14.49
C LEU A 20 -7.12 -7.35 -15.07
N GLY A 21 -6.08 -6.68 -14.56
CA GLY A 21 -5.67 -5.34 -14.97
C GLY A 21 -6.57 -4.20 -14.43
N ALA A 22 -7.57 -4.49 -13.62
CA ALA A 22 -8.45 -3.47 -13.07
C ALA A 22 -7.75 -2.53 -12.07
N SER A 23 -6.79 -3.03 -11.31
CA SER A 23 -5.98 -2.23 -10.39
C SER A 23 -4.85 -1.54 -11.14
N LYS A 24 -4.50 -0.31 -10.74
CA LYS A 24 -3.42 0.45 -11.38
C LYS A 24 -2.16 0.41 -10.50
N PRO A 25 -0.96 0.14 -11.07
CA PRO A 25 0.29 0.28 -10.35
C PRO A 25 0.39 1.59 -9.60
N ALA A 26 0.93 1.58 -8.38
CA ALA A 26 1.00 2.74 -7.51
C ALA A 26 2.45 3.08 -7.14
N GLY A 27 2.79 4.37 -7.22
CA GLY A 27 4.06 4.92 -6.71
C GLY A 27 3.91 5.60 -5.35
N ASN A 28 2.67 5.83 -4.92
CA ASN A 28 2.36 6.52 -3.67
C ASN A 28 1.45 5.68 -2.78
N HIS A 29 1.57 5.89 -1.48
CA HIS A 29 0.68 5.31 -0.48
C HIS A 29 -0.70 5.99 -0.46
N VAL A 30 -0.79 7.22 -0.96
CA VAL A 30 -2.02 8.02 -1.06
C VAL A 30 -2.62 7.83 -2.45
N PRO A 31 -3.86 7.32 -2.57
CA PRO A 31 -4.55 7.21 -3.87
C PRO A 31 -4.73 8.58 -4.54
N PRO A 32 -4.64 8.69 -5.87
CA PRO A 32 -4.81 9.97 -6.60
C PRO A 32 -6.17 10.63 -6.41
N SER A 33 -7.20 9.88 -6.03
CA SER A 33 -8.52 10.42 -5.73
C SER A 33 -8.63 11.13 -4.39
N PHE A 34 -7.61 11.04 -3.54
CA PHE A 34 -7.62 11.68 -2.23
C PHE A 34 -7.17 13.14 -2.32
N GLU A 35 -7.81 13.99 -1.53
CA GLU A 35 -7.36 15.37 -1.37
C GLU A 35 -5.89 15.41 -0.93
N PHE A 36 -5.12 16.32 -1.51
CA PHE A 36 -3.68 16.47 -1.28
C PHE A 36 -2.83 15.25 -1.69
N ALA A 37 -3.35 14.38 -2.57
CA ALA A 37 -2.53 13.33 -3.16
C ALA A 37 -1.48 13.93 -4.11
N LEU A 38 -0.24 13.47 -3.97
CA LEU A 38 0.84 13.81 -4.91
C LEU A 38 0.95 12.68 -5.95
N PRO A 39 0.83 12.97 -7.25
CA PRO A 39 1.14 11.99 -8.28
C PRO A 39 2.62 11.61 -8.20
N ILE A 40 2.88 10.33 -7.98
CA ILE A 40 4.23 9.75 -7.94
C ILE A 40 4.21 8.49 -8.78
N GLU A 41 5.16 8.39 -9.72
CA GLU A 41 5.29 7.22 -10.56
C GLU A 41 5.72 5.99 -9.75
N PRO A 42 5.23 4.79 -10.09
CA PRO A 42 5.67 3.55 -9.49
C PRO A 42 7.17 3.32 -9.71
N TYR A 43 7.82 2.63 -8.74
CA TYR A 43 9.16 2.13 -8.98
C TYR A 43 9.15 1.19 -10.19
N PRO A 44 10.07 1.36 -11.15
CA PRO A 44 10.11 0.50 -12.33
C PRO A 44 10.51 -0.94 -11.97
N TYR A 45 10.06 -1.89 -12.76
CA TYR A 45 10.51 -3.26 -12.68
C TYR A 45 11.87 -3.40 -13.37
N ASP A 46 12.90 -3.67 -12.60
CA ASP A 46 14.27 -3.89 -13.08
C ASP A 46 15.01 -4.87 -12.14
N PRO A 47 14.88 -6.18 -12.36
CA PRO A 47 15.53 -7.17 -11.51
C PRO A 47 17.07 -7.14 -11.61
N ALA A 48 17.63 -6.66 -12.71
CA ALA A 48 19.08 -6.50 -12.85
C ALA A 48 19.58 -5.38 -11.93
N ARG A 49 18.87 -4.25 -11.93
CA ARG A 49 19.14 -3.13 -11.01
C ARG A 49 18.92 -3.54 -9.55
N ALA A 50 17.90 -4.34 -9.27
CA ALA A 50 17.66 -4.88 -7.92
C ALA A 50 18.86 -5.68 -7.42
N LYS A 51 19.38 -6.62 -8.22
CA LYS A 51 20.59 -7.41 -7.88
C LYS A 51 21.82 -6.52 -7.66
N LYS A 52 22.02 -5.51 -8.53
CA LYS A 52 23.12 -4.56 -8.36
C LYS A 52 23.02 -3.79 -7.05
N LEU A 53 21.83 -3.29 -6.70
CA LEU A 53 21.59 -2.58 -5.43
C LEU A 53 21.79 -3.48 -4.21
N LEU A 54 21.50 -4.78 -4.32
CA LEU A 54 21.80 -5.74 -3.24
C LEU A 54 23.31 -5.92 -3.09
N ALA A 55 24.05 -6.07 -4.18
CA ALA A 55 25.52 -6.18 -4.15
C ALA A 55 26.16 -4.92 -3.56
N GLU A 56 25.74 -3.73 -3.98
CA GLU A 56 26.18 -2.43 -3.44
C GLU A 56 25.88 -2.31 -1.92
N ALA A 57 24.82 -2.96 -1.44
CA ALA A 57 24.45 -3.00 -0.03
C ALA A 57 25.20 -4.09 0.77
N GLY A 58 26.15 -4.82 0.16
CA GLY A 58 26.91 -5.89 0.81
C GLY A 58 26.28 -7.28 0.72
N TYR A 59 25.27 -7.48 -0.12
CA TYR A 59 24.53 -8.75 -0.27
C TYR A 59 24.58 -9.27 -1.72
N PRO A 60 25.76 -9.53 -2.31
CA PRO A 60 25.86 -9.96 -3.72
C PRO A 60 25.18 -11.32 -3.98
N ASN A 61 25.07 -12.17 -2.95
CA ASN A 61 24.40 -13.46 -3.00
C ASN A 61 22.99 -13.43 -2.38
N GLY A 62 22.42 -12.22 -2.20
CA GLY A 62 21.14 -12.02 -1.55
C GLY A 62 21.21 -12.17 -0.02
N PHE A 63 20.06 -12.13 0.64
CA PHE A 63 19.96 -12.22 2.10
C PHE A 63 18.61 -12.83 2.52
N ASP A 64 18.52 -13.24 3.79
CA ASP A 64 17.28 -13.67 4.43
C ASP A 64 16.59 -12.44 5.05
N ALA A 65 15.45 -12.04 4.50
CA ALA A 65 14.64 -10.94 5.01
C ALA A 65 13.65 -11.38 6.12
N GLY A 66 13.73 -12.63 6.57
CA GLY A 66 12.89 -13.16 7.63
C GLY A 66 11.50 -13.59 7.20
N GLU A 67 10.50 -13.27 8.00
CA GLU A 67 9.12 -13.65 7.73
C GLU A 67 8.43 -12.68 6.76
N PHE A 68 7.55 -13.21 5.91
CA PHE A 68 6.66 -12.46 5.06
C PHE A 68 5.23 -12.64 5.57
N HIS A 69 4.77 -11.65 6.33
CA HIS A 69 3.45 -11.68 6.95
C HIS A 69 2.37 -11.29 5.95
N GLN A 70 1.33 -12.10 5.85
CA GLN A 70 0.21 -11.87 4.94
C GLN A 70 -1.12 -12.28 5.57
N LEU A 71 -2.21 -11.68 5.10
CA LEU A 71 -3.56 -11.92 5.57
C LEU A 71 -4.53 -12.07 4.38
N PRO A 72 -5.72 -12.70 4.58
CA PRO A 72 -6.74 -12.72 3.53
C PRO A 72 -7.21 -11.29 3.18
N PRO A 73 -7.48 -11.02 1.91
CA PRO A 73 -7.44 -11.90 0.73
C PRO A 73 -6.09 -11.87 -0.04
N TYR A 74 -4.99 -11.40 0.55
CA TYR A 74 -3.74 -11.08 -0.16
C TYR A 74 -2.73 -12.23 -0.19
N PHE A 75 -3.16 -13.49 -0.04
CA PHE A 75 -2.24 -14.64 -0.03
C PHE A 75 -1.58 -14.83 -1.39
N SER A 76 -2.35 -14.86 -2.48
CA SER A 76 -1.83 -14.99 -3.85
C SER A 76 -0.87 -13.86 -4.20
N LEU A 77 -1.25 -12.61 -3.90
CA LEU A 77 -0.37 -11.46 -4.07
C LEU A 77 0.94 -11.61 -3.27
N GLY A 78 0.86 -12.11 -2.04
CA GLY A 78 2.05 -12.33 -1.21
C GLY A 78 2.97 -13.40 -1.79
N GLU A 79 2.42 -14.50 -2.31
CA GLU A 79 3.17 -15.56 -3.00
C GLU A 79 3.90 -15.01 -4.23
N SER A 80 3.19 -14.24 -5.04
CA SER A 80 3.77 -13.61 -6.22
C SER A 80 4.91 -12.66 -5.87
N ILE A 81 4.77 -11.84 -4.81
CA ILE A 81 5.84 -10.94 -4.34
C ILE A 81 7.04 -11.74 -3.83
N VAL A 82 6.83 -12.83 -3.10
CA VAL A 82 7.92 -13.71 -2.62
C VAL A 82 8.69 -14.31 -3.80
N ASN A 83 8.01 -14.73 -4.87
CA ASN A 83 8.65 -15.23 -6.08
C ASN A 83 9.54 -14.16 -6.75
N TYR A 84 9.06 -12.91 -6.87
CA TYR A 84 9.88 -11.78 -7.35
C TYR A 84 11.09 -11.53 -6.46
N PHE A 85 10.95 -11.61 -5.16
CA PHE A 85 12.04 -11.44 -4.21
C PHE A 85 13.09 -12.54 -4.36
N GLN A 86 12.66 -13.80 -4.47
CA GLN A 86 13.56 -14.94 -4.66
C GLN A 86 14.37 -14.82 -5.95
N ALA A 87 13.76 -14.33 -7.04
CA ALA A 87 14.42 -14.15 -8.33
C ALA A 87 15.62 -13.18 -8.28
N VAL A 88 15.67 -12.29 -7.29
CA VAL A 88 16.78 -11.35 -7.07
C VAL A 88 17.65 -11.70 -5.85
N GLY A 89 17.34 -12.78 -5.15
CA GLY A 89 18.13 -13.26 -3.99
C GLY A 89 17.61 -12.77 -2.62
N ILE A 90 16.43 -12.14 -2.55
CA ILE A 90 15.78 -11.81 -1.27
C ILE A 90 14.96 -13.02 -0.83
N ARG A 91 15.39 -13.72 0.19
CA ARG A 91 14.72 -14.92 0.73
C ARG A 91 13.80 -14.53 1.87
N THR A 92 12.57 -15.08 1.87
CA THR A 92 11.60 -14.88 2.95
C THR A 92 10.86 -16.18 3.22
N ARG A 93 10.35 -16.33 4.44
CA ARG A 93 9.44 -17.43 4.81
C ARG A 93 8.02 -16.87 4.93
N MET A 94 7.11 -17.41 4.14
CA MET A 94 5.70 -17.01 4.18
C MET A 94 5.08 -17.35 5.54
N ARG A 95 4.36 -16.39 6.09
CA ARG A 95 3.61 -16.52 7.35
C ARG A 95 2.17 -16.04 7.14
N PRO A 96 1.29 -16.88 6.58
CA PRO A 96 -0.11 -16.57 6.47
C PRO A 96 -0.74 -16.45 7.85
N MET A 97 -1.57 -15.44 8.05
CA MET A 97 -2.21 -15.15 9.33
C MET A 97 -3.70 -14.90 9.11
N GLU A 98 -4.51 -15.26 10.10
CA GLU A 98 -5.88 -14.80 10.17
C GLU A 98 -5.91 -13.27 10.38
N ARG A 99 -6.96 -12.59 9.91
CA ARG A 99 -7.02 -11.13 9.83
C ARG A 99 -6.84 -10.45 11.20
N ALA A 100 -7.55 -10.89 12.22
CA ALA A 100 -7.47 -10.29 13.56
C ALA A 100 -6.08 -10.52 14.18
N ALA A 101 -5.54 -11.74 14.04
CA ALA A 101 -4.20 -12.08 14.50
C ALA A 101 -3.12 -11.27 13.80
N PHE A 102 -3.25 -11.03 12.49
CA PHE A 102 -2.34 -10.18 11.73
C PHE A 102 -2.31 -8.75 12.30
N PHE A 103 -3.46 -8.11 12.46
CA PHE A 103 -3.51 -6.74 12.98
C PHE A 103 -3.02 -6.66 14.42
N ALA A 104 -3.39 -7.61 15.30
CA ALA A 104 -2.86 -7.66 16.65
C ALA A 104 -1.32 -7.77 16.67
N HIS A 105 -0.76 -8.59 15.75
CA HIS A 105 0.70 -8.75 15.60
C HIS A 105 1.37 -7.48 15.10
N ILE A 106 0.83 -6.82 14.07
CA ILE A 106 1.36 -5.58 13.53
C ILE A 106 1.27 -4.44 14.55
N LEU A 107 0.11 -4.24 15.17
CA LEU A 107 -0.12 -3.16 16.13
C LEU A 107 0.71 -3.33 17.42
N SER A 108 1.00 -4.57 17.82
CA SER A 108 1.91 -4.84 18.95
C SER A 108 3.39 -4.60 18.62
N LYS A 109 3.75 -4.16 17.40
CA LYS A 109 5.12 -3.93 16.91
C LYS A 109 6.01 -5.18 16.96
N LYS A 110 5.43 -6.38 16.91
CA LYS A 110 6.15 -7.66 16.97
C LYS A 110 6.57 -8.21 15.61
N ALA A 111 5.98 -7.71 14.52
CA ALA A 111 6.31 -8.17 13.18
C ALA A 111 7.77 -7.81 12.82
N LYS A 112 8.51 -8.80 12.36
CA LYS A 112 9.87 -8.67 11.84
C LYS A 112 9.89 -9.20 10.40
N GLY A 113 10.63 -8.52 9.51
CA GLY A 113 10.70 -8.91 8.10
C GLY A 113 9.81 -8.04 7.22
N VAL A 114 8.97 -8.67 6.42
CA VAL A 114 8.13 -7.99 5.42
C VAL A 114 6.65 -8.28 5.71
N CYS A 115 5.77 -7.36 5.35
CA CYS A 115 4.34 -7.63 5.37
C CYS A 115 3.67 -7.05 4.11
N VAL A 116 2.57 -7.68 3.69
CA VAL A 116 1.66 -7.17 2.67
C VAL A 116 0.28 -6.98 3.28
N CYS A 117 -0.26 -5.79 3.10
CA CYS A 117 -1.64 -5.46 3.49
C CYS A 117 -2.14 -4.26 2.70
N THR A 118 -3.42 -3.98 2.85
CA THR A 118 -4.01 -2.73 2.37
C THR A 118 -4.12 -1.73 3.50
N SER A 119 -4.01 -0.46 3.19
CA SER A 119 -4.43 0.61 4.08
C SER A 119 -5.80 1.10 3.64
N ALA A 120 -6.73 1.20 4.56
CA ALA A 120 -8.13 1.52 4.33
C ALA A 120 -8.60 2.81 5.02
N LEU A 121 -7.68 3.69 5.41
CA LEU A 121 -8.04 4.99 5.96
C LEU A 121 -8.51 5.93 4.86
N TYR A 122 -9.51 6.71 5.16
CA TYR A 122 -10.20 7.63 4.27
C TYR A 122 -9.99 9.09 4.65
N GLY A 123 -10.49 9.96 3.80
CA GLY A 123 -10.38 11.40 3.96
C GLY A 123 -9.40 12.01 2.97
N ASN A 124 -8.28 12.48 3.45
CA ASN A 124 -7.24 13.10 2.64
C ASN A 124 -5.86 12.44 2.87
N ALA A 125 -4.83 12.99 2.25
CA ALA A 125 -3.46 12.47 2.41
C ALA A 125 -3.02 12.41 3.88
N ALA A 126 -3.41 13.37 4.73
CA ALA A 126 -2.99 13.37 6.13
C ALA A 126 -3.55 12.17 6.89
N SER A 127 -4.86 11.89 6.77
CA SER A 127 -5.47 10.72 7.42
C SER A 127 -4.88 9.42 6.88
N ARG A 128 -4.64 9.33 5.56
CA ARG A 128 -4.03 8.14 4.95
C ARG A 128 -2.63 7.83 5.48
N LEU A 129 -1.84 8.85 5.76
CA LEU A 129 -0.47 8.71 6.23
C LEU A 129 -0.35 8.52 7.75
N SER A 130 -1.36 8.95 8.53
CA SER A 130 -1.29 9.07 9.99
C SER A 130 -0.94 7.79 10.75
N GLU A 131 -1.37 6.62 10.27
CA GLU A 131 -1.09 5.36 10.95
C GLU A 131 0.33 4.85 10.77
N VAL A 132 0.93 5.15 9.62
CA VAL A 132 2.13 4.40 9.16
C VAL A 132 3.35 5.30 8.96
N ILE A 133 3.19 6.60 8.79
CA ILE A 133 4.31 7.49 8.45
C ILE A 133 4.91 8.16 9.68
N PRO A 134 4.16 8.87 10.55
CA PRO A 134 4.71 9.42 11.78
C PRO A 134 5.25 8.31 12.69
N SER A 135 6.32 8.59 13.43
CA SER A 135 6.97 7.62 14.31
C SER A 135 6.05 7.11 15.43
N ASP A 136 5.06 7.92 15.84
CA ASP A 136 4.02 7.59 16.81
C ASP A 136 2.77 6.94 16.21
N GLY A 137 2.74 6.76 14.89
CA GLY A 137 1.64 6.08 14.19
C GLY A 137 1.40 4.66 14.71
N SER A 138 0.13 4.26 14.82
CA SER A 138 -0.27 2.97 15.41
C SER A 138 0.39 1.77 14.73
N ALA A 139 0.56 1.81 13.42
CA ALA A 139 1.19 0.76 12.61
C ALA A 139 2.59 1.16 12.08
N ALA A 140 3.17 2.26 12.56
CA ALA A 140 4.51 2.69 12.13
C ALA A 140 5.61 1.85 12.77
N TYR A 141 6.59 1.44 11.98
CA TYR A 141 7.81 0.73 12.41
C TYR A 141 9.01 1.68 12.23
N GLY A 142 9.26 2.49 13.25
CA GLY A 142 10.23 3.58 13.21
C GLY A 142 9.71 4.82 12.47
N GLY A 143 10.50 5.89 12.43
CA GLY A 143 10.15 7.17 11.82
C GLY A 143 11.38 7.94 11.38
N TYR A 144 11.12 9.15 10.89
CA TYR A 144 12.13 10.13 10.52
C TYR A 144 11.77 11.45 11.19
N PRO A 145 12.64 12.02 12.05
CA PRO A 145 12.30 13.23 12.85
C PRO A 145 11.85 14.43 12.01
N ASP A 146 12.40 14.61 10.82
CA ASP A 146 12.02 15.67 9.90
C ASP A 146 10.62 15.45 9.28
N ILE A 147 10.26 14.20 8.97
CA ILE A 147 8.90 13.85 8.51
C ILE A 147 7.92 14.03 9.67
N ASP A 148 8.28 13.63 10.89
CA ASP A 148 7.44 13.81 12.08
C ASP A 148 7.17 15.31 12.34
N ALA A 149 8.19 16.16 12.17
CA ALA A 149 8.04 17.61 12.30
C ALA A 149 7.08 18.18 11.23
N LEU A 150 7.25 17.78 9.97
CA LEU A 150 6.34 18.18 8.88
C LEU A 150 4.91 17.68 9.13
N PHE A 151 4.76 16.47 9.66
CA PHE A 151 3.45 15.90 9.94
C PHE A 151 2.73 16.65 11.06
N LYS A 152 3.45 17.07 12.10
CA LYS A 152 2.91 17.95 13.16
C LYS A 152 2.54 19.33 12.62
N GLN A 153 3.41 19.92 11.78
CA GLN A 153 3.18 21.23 11.19
C GLN A 153 1.92 21.24 10.31
N GLN A 154 1.72 20.23 9.45
CA GLN A 154 0.52 20.16 8.62
C GLN A 154 -0.75 19.99 9.46
N GLY A 155 -0.65 19.37 10.64
CA GLY A 155 -1.79 19.15 11.53
C GLY A 155 -2.40 20.43 12.11
N VAL A 156 -1.62 21.51 12.21
CA VAL A 156 -2.06 22.81 12.72
C VAL A 156 -2.16 23.89 11.62
N GLU A 157 -1.77 23.56 10.38
CA GLU A 157 -1.83 24.51 9.27
C GLU A 157 -3.26 24.67 8.76
N THR A 158 -3.75 25.92 8.78
CA THR A 158 -5.11 26.28 8.34
C THR A 158 -5.16 26.77 6.90
N ASP A 159 -4.05 27.27 6.36
CA ASP A 159 -3.97 27.62 4.94
C ASP A 159 -3.90 26.35 4.09
N ARG A 160 -4.92 26.14 3.23
CA ARG A 160 -5.06 24.94 2.43
C ARG A 160 -3.86 24.69 1.51
N LYS A 161 -3.31 25.74 0.89
CA LYS A 161 -2.17 25.61 -0.03
C LYS A 161 -0.88 25.26 0.70
N LYS A 162 -0.65 25.87 1.85
CA LYS A 162 0.51 25.56 2.68
C LYS A 162 0.42 24.14 3.24
N ARG A 163 -0.76 23.71 3.69
CA ARG A 163 -1.00 22.34 4.14
C ARG A 163 -0.76 21.33 3.04
N GLU A 164 -1.25 21.59 1.82
CA GLU A 164 -1.00 20.77 0.64
C GLU A 164 0.51 20.65 0.35
N ALA A 165 1.24 21.76 0.38
CA ALA A 165 2.69 21.77 0.16
C ALA A 165 3.44 20.90 1.18
N LEU A 166 3.07 20.97 2.46
CA LEU A 166 3.63 20.14 3.53
C LEU A 166 3.34 18.64 3.29
N LEU A 167 2.10 18.30 2.94
CA LEU A 167 1.70 16.93 2.65
C LEU A 167 2.37 16.39 1.39
N HIS A 168 2.57 17.20 0.36
CA HIS A 168 3.35 16.84 -0.82
C HIS A 168 4.83 16.61 -0.48
N GLN A 169 5.41 17.43 0.38
CA GLN A 169 6.79 17.23 0.83
C GLN A 169 6.95 15.92 1.60
N ILE A 170 6.03 15.60 2.51
CA ILE A 170 6.03 14.33 3.23
C ILE A 170 5.97 13.15 2.24
N GLN A 171 5.03 13.18 1.28
CA GLN A 171 4.87 12.10 0.30
C GLN A 171 6.14 11.91 -0.55
N ARG A 172 6.80 12.99 -1.00
CA ARG A 172 8.09 12.91 -1.68
C ARG A 172 9.17 12.24 -0.83
N LEU A 173 9.36 12.71 0.40
CA LEU A 173 10.36 12.14 1.32
C LEU A 173 10.11 10.66 1.63
N VAL A 174 8.85 10.26 1.79
CA VAL A 174 8.46 8.86 2.00
C VAL A 174 8.86 7.99 0.81
N HIS A 175 8.61 8.46 -0.41
CA HIS A 175 8.98 7.78 -1.64
C HIS A 175 10.51 7.75 -1.81
N GLU A 176 11.20 8.88 -1.76
CA GLU A 176 12.67 8.98 -1.92
C GLU A 176 13.44 8.10 -0.93
N ARG A 177 12.96 8.01 0.31
CA ARG A 177 13.56 7.14 1.34
C ARG A 177 13.09 5.69 1.28
N VAL A 178 12.28 5.37 0.30
CA VAL A 178 11.74 4.02 0.08
C VAL A 178 11.16 3.45 1.38
N ARG A 179 10.29 4.22 2.03
CA ARG A 179 9.71 3.80 3.31
C ARG A 179 8.84 2.58 3.15
N TYR A 180 8.07 2.52 2.05
CA TYR A 180 7.16 1.44 1.67
C TYR A 180 7.37 1.06 0.20
N GLY A 181 6.79 -0.08 -0.18
CA GLY A 181 6.66 -0.53 -1.56
C GLY A 181 5.20 -0.51 -1.98
N PRO A 182 4.63 0.61 -2.44
CA PRO A 182 3.30 0.61 -3.02
C PRO A 182 3.25 -0.37 -4.18
N ILE A 183 2.22 -1.22 -4.24
CA ILE A 183 2.08 -2.20 -5.30
C ILE A 183 1.10 -1.67 -6.35
N TYR A 184 -0.18 -1.57 -6.00
CA TYR A 184 -1.22 -1.01 -6.86
C TYR A 184 -2.37 -0.44 -6.02
N GLN A 185 -3.22 0.35 -6.65
CA GLN A 185 -4.49 0.76 -6.09
C GLN A 185 -5.47 -0.38 -6.23
N TYR A 186 -5.85 -0.97 -5.11
CA TYR A 186 -6.76 -2.11 -5.10
C TYR A 186 -8.16 -1.69 -5.51
N VAL A 187 -8.72 -2.39 -6.49
CA VAL A 187 -10.09 -2.23 -6.94
C VAL A 187 -10.98 -3.25 -6.25
N TRP A 188 -12.11 -2.81 -5.76
CA TRP A 188 -13.12 -3.66 -5.14
C TRP A 188 -14.26 -3.88 -6.13
N PRO A 189 -14.29 -5.02 -6.84
CA PRO A 189 -15.35 -5.33 -7.78
C PRO A 189 -16.66 -5.57 -7.03
N SER A 190 -17.78 -5.11 -7.61
CA SER A 190 -19.13 -5.38 -7.13
C SER A 190 -19.88 -6.22 -8.15
N GLY A 191 -20.42 -7.36 -7.71
CA GLY A 191 -21.29 -8.17 -8.53
C GLY A 191 -22.71 -7.58 -8.56
N ILE A 192 -23.25 -7.33 -9.76
CA ILE A 192 -24.60 -6.78 -9.95
C ILE A 192 -25.44 -7.83 -10.67
N GLY A 193 -26.50 -8.27 -10.04
CA GLY A 193 -27.41 -9.26 -10.63
C GLY A 193 -28.20 -8.70 -11.81
N PRO A 194 -28.63 -9.55 -12.76
CA PRO A 194 -29.26 -9.12 -14.03
C PRO A 194 -30.59 -8.37 -13.82
N ARG A 195 -31.24 -8.55 -12.68
CA ARG A 195 -32.49 -7.86 -12.32
C ARG A 195 -32.32 -6.47 -11.75
N VAL A 196 -31.08 -6.05 -11.46
CA VAL A 196 -30.81 -4.73 -10.90
C VAL A 196 -30.67 -3.72 -12.04
N ALA A 197 -31.42 -2.63 -11.97
CA ALA A 197 -31.33 -1.50 -12.90
C ALA A 197 -30.32 -0.46 -12.39
N GLU A 198 -30.46 -0.08 -11.13
CA GLU A 198 -29.60 0.90 -10.46
C GLU A 198 -28.99 0.24 -9.22
N PRO A 199 -27.72 -0.08 -9.25
CA PRO A 199 -27.04 -0.65 -8.07
C PRO A 199 -26.64 0.47 -7.11
N GLY A 200 -26.95 0.31 -5.84
CA GLY A 200 -26.37 1.10 -4.78
C GLY A 200 -24.92 0.64 -4.54
N LEU A 201 -23.96 1.22 -5.25
CA LEU A 201 -22.55 0.86 -5.05
C LEU A 201 -21.99 1.54 -3.82
N MET A 202 -21.02 0.88 -3.17
CA MET A 202 -20.35 1.46 -2.01
C MET A 202 -19.72 2.82 -2.36
N MET A 203 -19.99 3.82 -1.56
CA MET A 203 -19.44 5.17 -1.72
C MET A 203 -18.01 5.28 -1.18
N ILE A 204 -17.66 4.44 -0.22
CA ILE A 204 -16.36 4.42 0.47
C ILE A 204 -15.75 3.02 0.35
N ASN A 205 -14.74 2.86 -0.48
CA ASN A 205 -14.01 1.58 -0.60
C ASN A 205 -13.10 1.34 0.62
N PRO A 206 -13.06 0.16 1.21
CA PRO A 206 -13.77 -1.09 0.90
C PRO A 206 -14.97 -1.34 1.83
N TYR A 207 -15.76 -0.34 2.17
CA TYR A 207 -16.85 -0.49 3.14
C TYR A 207 -18.19 -0.70 2.44
N PRO A 208 -18.67 -1.98 2.29
CA PRO A 208 -19.95 -2.30 1.66
C PRO A 208 -21.14 -1.61 2.33
N TRP A 209 -21.06 -1.38 3.64
CA TRP A 209 -22.10 -0.67 4.39
C TRP A 209 -22.22 0.83 4.08
N SER A 210 -21.29 1.38 3.29
CA SER A 210 -21.44 2.74 2.75
C SER A 210 -22.29 2.79 1.48
N ALA A 211 -22.81 1.64 1.02
CA ALA A 211 -23.69 1.58 -0.13
C ALA A 211 -25.08 2.18 0.21
N PRO A 212 -25.62 3.09 -0.60
CA PRO A 212 -26.97 3.64 -0.43
C PRO A 212 -28.00 2.59 -0.89
N LEU A 213 -28.24 1.58 -0.06
CA LEU A 213 -29.11 0.44 -0.41
C LEU A 213 -30.54 0.87 -0.70
N GLU A 214 -31.00 1.99 -0.16
CA GLU A 214 -32.29 2.64 -0.45
C GLU A 214 -32.41 3.15 -1.87
N GLU A 215 -31.31 3.35 -2.59
CA GLU A 215 -31.27 3.79 -3.98
C GLU A 215 -31.33 2.62 -4.97
N VAL A 216 -31.21 1.37 -4.49
CA VAL A 216 -31.26 0.21 -5.37
C VAL A 216 -32.61 0.11 -6.07
N ARG A 217 -32.58 0.00 -7.39
CA ARG A 217 -33.79 -0.17 -8.22
C ARG A 217 -33.71 -1.48 -9.00
N LEU A 218 -34.83 -2.17 -9.06
CA LEU A 218 -34.99 -3.35 -9.91
C LEU A 218 -35.53 -2.96 -11.28
N LYS A 219 -35.17 -3.74 -12.28
CA LYS A 219 -35.77 -3.63 -13.62
C LYS A 219 -37.25 -3.95 -13.52
N LYS A 220 -38.08 -3.19 -14.23
CA LYS A 220 -39.47 -3.53 -14.41
C LYS A 220 -39.58 -4.86 -15.14
N GLN A 221 -40.41 -5.74 -14.67
CA GLN A 221 -40.76 -7.00 -15.34
C GLN A 221 -41.55 -6.72 -16.59
#